data_48a827783adba02bf820bace3c630a10
#
_entry.id   48a827783adba02bf820bace3c630a10
#
_cell.length_a   1.000
_cell.length_b   1.000
_cell.length_c   1.000
_cell.angle_alpha   90.00
_cell.angle_beta   90.00
_cell.angle_gamma   90.00
#
_symmetry.space_group_name_H-M   'P 1'
#
loop_
_entity.id
_entity.type
_entity.pdbx_description
1 polymer ?
#
loop_
_entity_poly.entity_id
_entity_poly.type
_entity_poly.pdbx_seq_one_letter_code
_entity_poly.pdbx_strand_id
1 'polypeptide(L)'
;MTKELWINLPVENISRSKEFFESIGFELPNSPGNTDSSAVIKVGTKGITIMLFQEEIFKGITRNGLTDTNTGTEVMFSFDLGSREEVNELAKKVKDAGGNVFAQPADVQGWMYGFAFSDLDGHRWNGLYMDKS
;
A
#
# COMPACT_ATOMS: atom_id res chain seq x y z
N MET A 1 4.92 16.58 22.47
CA MET A 1 3.64 16.30 21.78
C MET A 1 3.89 15.67 20.43
N THR A 2 3.18 14.57 20.17
CA THR A 2 3.30 13.86 18.91
C THR A 2 2.76 14.71 17.76
N LYS A 3 3.49 14.74 16.64
CA LYS A 3 3.09 15.48 15.43
C LYS A 3 2.84 14.58 14.24
N GLU A 4 3.51 13.45 14.19
CA GLU A 4 3.41 12.57 13.03
C GLU A 4 3.26 11.12 13.45
N LEU A 5 2.60 10.38 12.60
CA LEU A 5 2.50 8.93 12.71
C LEU A 5 2.98 8.35 11.39
N TRP A 6 3.75 7.28 11.43
CA TRP A 6 4.03 6.52 10.22
C TRP A 6 3.83 5.04 10.52
N ILE A 7 3.69 4.28 9.44
CA ILE A 7 3.35 2.86 9.52
C ILE A 7 4.54 2.05 9.04
N ASN A 8 4.82 0.96 9.70
CA ASN A 8 5.90 0.05 9.32
C ASN A 8 5.28 -1.27 8.86
N LEU A 9 5.73 -1.78 7.72
CA LEU A 9 5.25 -3.03 7.14
C LEU A 9 6.41 -3.95 6.79
N PRO A 10 6.25 -5.26 7.02
CA PRO A 10 7.25 -6.22 6.57
C PRO A 10 7.12 -6.53 5.09
N VAL A 11 8.24 -6.69 4.40
CA VAL A 11 8.26 -7.15 3.01
C VAL A 11 9.36 -8.19 2.84
N GLU A 12 9.13 -9.12 1.94
CA GLU A 12 10.11 -10.17 1.65
C GLU A 12 11.31 -9.63 0.88
N ASN A 13 11.06 -8.73 -0.09
CA ASN A 13 12.09 -8.21 -0.99
C ASN A 13 11.93 -6.72 -1.19
N ILE A 14 12.85 -5.95 -0.63
CA ILE A 14 12.78 -4.47 -0.66
C ILE A 14 12.76 -3.94 -2.10
N SER A 15 13.64 -4.44 -2.97
CA SER A 15 13.74 -3.95 -4.36
C SER A 15 12.45 -4.18 -5.14
N ARG A 16 11.85 -5.35 -5.01
CA ARG A 16 10.59 -5.67 -5.68
C ARG A 16 9.45 -4.81 -5.17
N SER A 17 9.39 -4.60 -3.86
CA SER A 17 8.34 -3.77 -3.26
C SER A 17 8.46 -2.32 -3.70
N LYS A 18 9.68 -1.78 -3.77
CA LYS A 18 9.91 -0.41 -4.27
C LYS A 18 9.40 -0.27 -5.70
N GLU A 19 9.74 -1.21 -6.58
CA GLU A 19 9.28 -1.20 -7.96
C GLU A 19 7.74 -1.26 -8.04
N PHE A 20 7.14 -2.11 -7.22
CA PHE A 20 5.68 -2.24 -7.19
C PHE A 20 5.01 -0.92 -6.82
N PHE A 21 5.41 -0.32 -5.69
CA PHE A 21 4.76 0.90 -5.21
C PHE A 21 5.01 2.09 -6.13
N GLU A 22 6.20 2.17 -6.72
CA GLU A 22 6.47 3.21 -7.71
C GLU A 22 5.61 3.02 -8.96
N SER A 23 5.45 1.78 -9.43
CA SER A 23 4.64 1.46 -10.61
C SER A 23 3.18 1.84 -10.44
N ILE A 24 2.66 1.80 -9.21
CA ILE A 24 1.26 2.17 -8.95
C ILE A 24 1.11 3.64 -8.55
N GLY A 25 2.21 4.41 -8.58
CA GLY A 25 2.16 5.86 -8.46
C GLY A 25 2.46 6.43 -7.09
N PHE A 26 2.90 5.62 -6.13
CA PHE A 26 3.32 6.15 -4.84
C PHE A 26 4.72 6.77 -4.96
N GLU A 27 4.98 7.77 -4.15
CA GLU A 27 6.25 8.47 -4.16
C GLU A 27 7.31 7.69 -3.37
N LEU A 28 8.50 7.57 -3.95
CA LEU A 28 9.66 7.00 -3.28
C LEU A 28 10.66 8.14 -3.03
N PRO A 29 10.56 8.84 -1.89
CA PRO A 29 11.42 10.00 -1.65
C PRO A 29 12.86 9.57 -1.40
N ASN A 30 13.79 10.46 -1.69
CA ASN A 30 15.18 10.29 -1.30
C ASN A 30 15.27 10.49 0.22
N SER A 31 15.70 9.49 0.94
CA SER A 31 15.64 9.49 2.41
C SER A 31 16.74 8.60 2.98
N PRO A 32 17.30 8.97 4.16
CA PRO A 32 18.21 8.06 4.88
C PRO A 32 17.55 6.75 5.30
N GLY A 33 16.21 6.70 5.31
CA GLY A 33 15.47 5.47 5.60
C GLY A 33 15.55 4.43 4.49
N ASN A 34 16.04 4.80 3.30
CA ASN A 34 16.27 3.86 2.22
C ASN A 34 17.62 3.18 2.40
N THR A 35 17.59 1.89 2.68
CA THR A 35 18.79 1.07 2.88
C THR A 35 18.61 -0.26 2.12
N ASP A 36 19.55 -1.17 2.24
CA ASP A 36 19.41 -2.49 1.64
C ASP A 36 18.26 -3.29 2.27
N SER A 37 17.86 -2.95 3.49
CA SER A 37 16.85 -3.70 4.26
C SER A 37 15.63 -2.88 4.61
N SER A 38 15.51 -1.65 4.11
CA SER A 38 14.35 -0.78 4.37
C SER A 38 14.11 0.18 3.22
N ALA A 39 12.88 0.69 3.14
CA ALA A 39 12.51 1.68 2.13
C ALA A 39 11.44 2.60 2.69
N VAL A 40 11.39 3.82 2.17
CA VAL A 40 10.38 4.82 2.53
C VAL A 40 9.46 5.01 1.33
N ILE A 41 8.15 4.94 1.57
CA ILE A 41 7.18 5.34 0.55
C ILE A 41 6.26 6.40 1.14
N LYS A 42 5.76 7.29 0.29
CA LYS A 42 4.81 8.34 0.66
C LYS A 42 3.51 8.12 -0.08
N VAL A 43 2.41 8.18 0.65
CA VAL A 43 1.07 7.95 0.09
C VAL A 43 0.24 9.22 0.24
N GLY A 44 -0.37 9.65 -0.87
CA GLY A 44 -1.24 10.81 -0.90
C GLY A 44 -0.49 12.13 -0.90
N THR A 45 -1.21 13.21 -1.21
CA THR A 45 -0.63 14.56 -1.27
C THR A 45 -0.20 15.07 0.10
N LYS A 46 -0.80 14.57 1.16
CA LYS A 46 -0.39 14.90 2.53
C LYS A 46 0.89 14.16 2.94
N GLY A 47 1.31 13.18 2.16
CA GLY A 47 2.58 12.51 2.35
C GLY A 47 2.67 11.62 3.58
N ILE A 48 1.66 10.79 3.81
CA ILE A 48 1.73 9.79 4.88
C ILE A 48 2.88 8.83 4.58
N THR A 49 3.76 8.67 5.56
CA THR A 49 4.94 7.81 5.41
C THR A 49 4.62 6.37 5.78
N ILE A 50 5.04 5.45 4.92
CA ILE A 50 5.07 4.04 5.22
C ILE A 50 6.52 3.57 5.05
N MET A 51 7.05 2.93 6.09
CA MET A 51 8.37 2.31 6.03
C MET A 51 8.20 0.83 5.72
N LEU A 52 8.95 0.36 4.76
CA LEU A 52 9.02 -1.06 4.44
C LEU A 52 10.30 -1.62 5.05
N PHE A 53 10.18 -2.71 5.77
CA PHE A 53 11.34 -3.37 6.37
C PHE A 53 11.41 -4.81 5.89
N GLN A 54 12.60 -5.27 5.62
CA GLN A 54 12.85 -6.67 5.36
C GLN A 54 12.36 -7.50 6.56
N GLU A 55 11.80 -8.65 6.31
CA GLU A 55 11.05 -9.44 7.32
C GLU A 55 11.81 -9.69 8.62
N GLU A 56 13.08 -10.05 8.54
CA GLU A 56 13.87 -10.33 9.75
C GLU A 56 14.08 -9.06 10.58
N ILE A 57 14.27 -7.92 9.93
CA ILE A 57 14.38 -6.63 10.60
C ILE A 57 13.06 -6.29 11.31
N PHE A 58 11.94 -6.49 10.62
CA PHE A 58 10.62 -6.20 11.16
C PHE A 58 10.32 -7.06 12.40
N LYS A 59 10.64 -8.34 12.33
CA LYS A 59 10.48 -9.25 13.48
C LYS A 59 11.31 -8.78 14.69
N GLY A 60 12.52 -8.29 14.45
CA GLY A 60 13.37 -7.76 15.51
C GLY A 60 12.79 -6.50 16.15
N ILE A 61 12.20 -5.62 15.35
CA ILE A 61 11.58 -4.38 15.84
C ILE A 61 10.33 -4.68 16.66
N THR A 62 9.47 -5.57 16.17
CA THR A 62 8.19 -5.87 16.83
C THR A 62 8.30 -6.90 17.93
N ARG A 63 9.39 -7.67 17.93
CA ARG A 63 9.61 -8.80 18.85
C ARG A 63 8.47 -9.80 18.80
N ASN A 64 8.01 -10.08 17.58
CA ASN A 64 6.86 -10.94 17.34
C ASN A 64 7.03 -11.63 15.98
N GLY A 65 6.26 -12.70 15.77
CA GLY A 65 6.25 -13.37 14.48
C GLY A 65 5.48 -12.57 13.44
N LEU A 66 5.69 -12.93 12.18
CA LEU A 66 4.95 -12.30 11.08
C LEU A 66 3.57 -12.92 10.96
N THR A 67 2.59 -12.08 10.64
CA THR A 67 1.26 -12.56 10.28
C THR A 67 1.31 -13.24 8.92
N ASP A 68 0.61 -14.36 8.77
CA ASP A 68 0.41 -14.98 7.46
C ASP A 68 -0.70 -14.22 6.74
N THR A 69 -0.32 -13.35 5.79
CA THR A 69 -1.27 -12.51 5.06
C THR A 69 -2.17 -13.31 4.10
N ASN A 70 -1.87 -14.58 3.88
CA ASN A 70 -2.75 -15.44 3.07
C ASN A 70 -3.96 -15.92 3.88
N THR A 71 -3.87 -15.94 5.20
CA THR A 71 -4.91 -16.51 6.07
C THR A 71 -5.57 -15.48 6.98
N GLY A 72 -5.05 -14.26 7.06
CA GLY A 72 -5.66 -13.23 7.91
C GLY A 72 -5.22 -11.84 7.55
N THR A 73 -6.07 -10.88 7.88
CA THR A 73 -5.81 -9.45 7.66
C THR A 73 -6.19 -8.69 8.91
N GLU A 74 -5.25 -7.93 9.47
CA GLU A 74 -5.55 -7.07 10.59
C GLU A 74 -5.88 -5.65 10.14
N VAL A 75 -5.16 -5.14 9.15
CA VAL A 75 -5.25 -3.73 8.73
C VAL A 75 -5.45 -3.66 7.22
N MET A 76 -6.30 -2.75 6.80
CA MET A 76 -6.48 -2.41 5.40
C MET A 76 -6.20 -0.92 5.23
N PHE A 77 -5.42 -0.56 4.22
CA PHE A 77 -5.10 0.83 3.92
C PHE A 77 -5.99 1.33 2.80
N SER A 78 -6.64 2.46 3.04
CA SER A 78 -7.53 3.06 2.05
C SER A 78 -6.94 4.39 1.60
N PHE A 79 -6.98 4.65 0.30
CA PHE A 79 -6.60 5.94 -0.26
C PHE A 79 -7.62 6.38 -1.29
N ASP A 80 -7.69 7.69 -1.51
CA ASP A 80 -8.66 8.24 -2.45
C ASP A 80 -8.05 8.44 -3.83
N LEU A 81 -8.92 8.47 -4.81
CA LEU A 81 -8.59 8.77 -6.20
C LEU A 81 -9.56 9.83 -6.70
N GLY A 82 -9.17 10.51 -7.79
CA GLY A 82 -9.88 11.68 -8.26
C GLY A 82 -11.06 11.42 -9.19
N SER A 83 -11.20 10.19 -9.69
CA SER A 83 -12.26 9.85 -10.64
C SER A 83 -12.43 8.35 -10.77
N ARG A 84 -13.54 7.93 -11.38
CA ARG A 84 -13.76 6.51 -11.69
C ARG A 84 -12.70 5.98 -12.67
N GLU A 85 -12.29 6.81 -13.62
CA GLU A 85 -11.26 6.45 -14.60
C GLU A 85 -9.94 6.17 -13.91
N GLU A 86 -9.58 6.98 -12.91
CA GLU A 86 -8.34 6.76 -12.14
C GLU A 86 -8.40 5.43 -11.36
N VAL A 87 -9.57 5.07 -10.82
CA VAL A 87 -9.75 3.78 -10.16
C VAL A 87 -9.50 2.64 -11.15
N ASN A 88 -10.11 2.72 -12.32
CA ASN A 88 -9.95 1.69 -13.35
C ASN A 88 -8.50 1.57 -13.82
N GLU A 89 -7.84 2.70 -14.03
CA GLU A 89 -6.44 2.73 -14.48
C GLU A 89 -5.50 2.15 -13.41
N LEU A 90 -5.74 2.51 -12.16
CA LEU A 90 -4.89 2.01 -11.07
C LEU A 90 -5.06 0.51 -10.88
N ALA A 91 -6.28 0.00 -11.01
CA ALA A 91 -6.51 -1.45 -10.94
C ALA A 91 -5.69 -2.20 -11.99
N LYS A 92 -5.60 -1.65 -13.21
CA LYS A 92 -4.76 -2.24 -14.26
C LYS A 92 -3.28 -2.18 -13.90
N LYS A 93 -2.82 -1.04 -13.40
CA LYS A 93 -1.41 -0.88 -13.00
C LYS A 93 -1.02 -1.86 -11.89
N VAL A 94 -1.90 -2.04 -10.91
CA VAL A 94 -1.66 -2.98 -9.81
C VAL A 94 -1.51 -4.39 -10.36
N LYS A 95 -2.41 -4.81 -11.23
CA LYS A 95 -2.35 -6.14 -11.85
C LYS A 95 -1.06 -6.32 -12.65
N ASP A 96 -0.73 -5.33 -13.49
CA ASP A 96 0.47 -5.38 -14.33
C ASP A 96 1.76 -5.40 -13.51
N ALA A 97 1.75 -4.78 -12.34
CA ALA A 97 2.91 -4.74 -11.45
C ALA A 97 3.04 -5.99 -10.56
N GLY A 98 2.10 -6.91 -10.66
CA GLY A 98 2.15 -8.18 -9.93
C GLY A 98 1.29 -8.24 -8.68
N GLY A 99 0.54 -7.19 -8.37
CA GLY A 99 -0.41 -7.20 -7.26
C GLY A 99 -1.64 -8.02 -7.59
N ASN A 100 -2.39 -8.39 -6.56
CA ASN A 100 -3.60 -9.18 -6.74
C ASN A 100 -4.84 -8.32 -6.52
N VAL A 101 -5.58 -8.03 -7.59
CA VAL A 101 -6.85 -7.30 -7.50
C VAL A 101 -7.92 -8.32 -7.10
N PHE A 102 -8.24 -8.37 -5.80
CA PHE A 102 -9.21 -9.35 -5.31
C PHE A 102 -10.64 -8.82 -5.32
N ALA A 103 -10.82 -7.51 -5.55
CA ALA A 103 -12.14 -6.90 -5.75
C ALA A 103 -12.03 -5.92 -6.91
N GLN A 104 -12.68 -6.25 -8.03
CA GLN A 104 -12.61 -5.41 -9.23
C GLN A 104 -13.33 -4.08 -9.02
N PRO A 105 -12.99 -3.03 -9.80
CA PRO A 105 -13.67 -1.74 -9.70
C PRO A 105 -15.18 -1.89 -9.78
N ALA A 106 -15.89 -1.33 -8.80
CA ALA A 106 -17.34 -1.42 -8.69
C ALA A 106 -17.88 -0.32 -7.78
N ASP A 107 -19.16 -0.05 -7.90
CA ASP A 107 -19.85 0.86 -6.97
C ASP A 107 -19.92 0.24 -5.58
N VAL A 108 -19.67 1.05 -4.57
CA VAL A 108 -19.71 0.65 -3.16
C VAL A 108 -20.70 1.57 -2.46
N GLN A 109 -21.75 0.98 -1.92
CA GLN A 109 -22.77 1.69 -1.15
C GLN A 109 -23.41 2.90 -1.87
N GLY A 110 -23.33 2.94 -3.20
CA GLY A 110 -24.01 3.95 -4.03
C GLY A 110 -23.33 5.32 -4.10
N TRP A 111 -22.30 5.58 -3.29
CA TRP A 111 -21.62 6.88 -3.31
C TRP A 111 -20.10 6.77 -3.45
N MET A 112 -19.58 5.59 -3.45
CA MET A 112 -18.17 5.31 -3.70
C MET A 112 -18.01 4.40 -4.89
N TYR A 113 -16.88 4.55 -5.57
CA TYR A 113 -16.47 3.63 -6.62
C TYR A 113 -15.03 3.24 -6.33
N GLY A 114 -14.76 1.95 -6.24
CA GLY A 114 -13.43 1.54 -5.83
C GLY A 114 -13.08 0.11 -6.18
N PHE A 115 -11.85 -0.24 -5.87
CA PHE A 115 -11.33 -1.59 -6.05
C PHE A 115 -10.45 -1.92 -4.84
N ALA A 116 -10.13 -3.19 -4.68
CA ALA A 116 -9.25 -3.61 -3.60
C ALA A 116 -8.21 -4.59 -4.12
N PHE A 117 -7.03 -4.55 -3.51
CA PHE A 117 -5.92 -5.39 -3.93
C PHE A 117 -5.02 -5.75 -2.76
N SER A 118 -4.23 -6.80 -2.94
CA SER A 118 -3.12 -7.09 -2.06
C SER A 118 -1.82 -6.78 -2.81
N ASP A 119 -0.83 -6.25 -2.09
CA ASP A 119 0.49 -6.00 -2.65
C ASP A 119 1.28 -7.31 -2.73
N LEU A 120 2.56 -7.24 -3.08
CA LEU A 120 3.39 -8.42 -3.28
C LEU A 120 3.55 -9.28 -2.02
N ASP A 121 3.34 -8.68 -0.85
CA ASP A 121 3.47 -9.36 0.43
C ASP A 121 2.12 -9.66 1.08
N GLY A 122 1.03 -9.40 0.38
CA GLY A 122 -0.31 -9.71 0.85
C GLY A 122 -0.95 -8.65 1.73
N HIS A 123 -0.30 -7.51 1.91
CA HIS A 123 -0.92 -6.39 2.64
C HIS A 123 -2.10 -5.86 1.82
N ARG A 124 -3.19 -5.52 2.49
CA ARG A 124 -4.46 -5.18 1.85
C ARG A 124 -4.65 -3.68 1.72
N TRP A 125 -5.07 -3.28 0.53
CA TRP A 125 -5.29 -1.88 0.16
C TRP A 125 -6.60 -1.73 -0.60
N ASN A 126 -7.23 -0.56 -0.52
CA ASN A 126 -8.26 -0.21 -1.48
C ASN A 126 -8.12 1.23 -1.92
N GLY A 127 -8.46 1.46 -3.19
CA GLY A 127 -8.48 2.79 -3.81
C GLY A 127 -9.92 3.18 -4.10
N LEU A 128 -10.33 4.35 -3.63
CA LEU A 128 -11.73 4.76 -3.64
C LEU A 128 -11.88 6.16 -4.25
N TYR A 129 -12.85 6.28 -5.15
CA TYR A 129 -13.35 7.56 -5.58
C TYR A 129 -14.69 7.81 -4.88
N MET A 130 -14.78 8.94 -4.19
CA MET A 130 -16.00 9.31 -3.47
C MET A 130 -16.70 10.41 -4.25
N ASP A 131 -17.90 10.11 -4.73
CA ASP A 131 -18.73 11.09 -5.40
C ASP A 131 -19.39 11.96 -4.34
N LYS A 132 -19.01 13.24 -4.33
CA LYS A 132 -19.49 14.20 -3.34
C LYS A 132 -20.58 15.13 -3.88
N SER A 133 -21.03 14.88 -5.09
CA SER A 133 -22.07 15.70 -5.71
C SER A 133 -23.46 15.44 -5.14
#